data_8baae05cd1d972c85f172086d65ee294
#
_entry.id   8baae05cd1d972c85f172086d65ee294
#
_cell.length_a   1.000
_cell.length_b   1.000
_cell.length_c   1.000
_cell.angle_alpha   90.00
_cell.angle_beta   90.00
_cell.angle_gamma   90.00
#
_symmetry.space_group_name_H-M   'P 1'
#
loop_
_entity.id
_entity.type
_entity.pdbx_description
1 polymer ?
#
loop_
_entity_poly.entity_id
_entity_poly.type
_entity_poly.pdbx_seq_one_letter_code
_entity_poly.pdbx_strand_id
1 'polypeptide(L)'
;KRYLKNSKRIYSMNDAEIPEVDRQDGTNHPRHTKILYGHKSSQLDFLDAFNTNRLHHAWMISGPKGIGKATLGYKISKFILSQNQNSGLISNELQNTLDVPSDHPVSKKIDALGEPNLYLVRRIWDEKLKKFKQNITIDEIRKLKNFFNMSATDGGWRVAIIDSADEMN
;
A
#
# COMPACT_ATOMS: atom_id res chain seq x y z
N LYS A 1 6.02 -8.00 -34.29
CA LYS A 1 6.83 -6.75 -34.22
C LYS A 1 5.97 -5.47 -34.12
N ARG A 2 4.86 -5.48 -33.40
CA ARG A 2 3.98 -4.27 -33.31
C ARG A 2 3.42 -3.97 -31.90
N TYR A 3 3.91 -4.61 -30.85
CA TYR A 3 3.39 -4.45 -29.48
C TYR A 3 4.34 -3.82 -28.45
N LEU A 4 5.48 -3.25 -28.88
CA LEU A 4 6.46 -2.62 -27.97
C LEU A 4 6.61 -1.11 -28.19
N LYS A 5 5.60 -0.40 -28.74
CA LYS A 5 5.71 1.04 -29.01
C LYS A 5 4.84 1.94 -28.13
N ASN A 6 4.09 1.42 -27.18
CA ASN A 6 3.15 2.24 -26.38
C ASN A 6 3.55 2.46 -24.89
N SER A 7 4.68 1.99 -24.42
CA SER A 7 5.10 2.20 -23.03
C SER A 7 6.10 3.35 -22.81
N LYS A 8 6.41 4.14 -23.83
CA LYS A 8 7.38 5.26 -23.76
C LYS A 8 6.77 6.65 -23.99
N ARG A 9 5.48 6.85 -23.74
CA ARG A 9 4.82 8.12 -24.06
C ARG A 9 3.98 8.68 -22.92
N ILE A 10 4.50 8.74 -21.70
CA ILE A 10 3.83 9.42 -20.59
C ILE A 10 4.82 10.17 -19.67
N TYR A 11 5.92 10.65 -20.20
CA TYR A 11 6.74 11.63 -19.47
C TYR A 11 7.23 12.68 -20.46
N SER A 12 6.39 13.63 -20.81
CA SER A 12 6.83 14.88 -21.37
C SER A 12 7.18 15.83 -20.21
N MET A 13 8.30 16.53 -20.31
CA MET A 13 8.93 17.36 -19.28
C MET A 13 8.17 18.65 -18.89
N ASN A 14 6.83 18.64 -18.87
CA ASN A 14 6.00 19.79 -18.45
C ASN A 14 4.77 19.39 -17.64
N ASP A 15 4.65 18.13 -17.19
CA ASP A 15 3.58 17.75 -16.29
C ASP A 15 4.01 18.12 -14.87
N ALA A 16 3.41 19.16 -14.31
CA ALA A 16 3.45 19.40 -12.88
C ALA A 16 3.06 18.08 -12.20
N GLU A 17 3.93 17.51 -11.36
CA GLU A 17 3.69 16.25 -10.69
C GLU A 17 2.30 16.29 -10.05
N ILE A 18 1.44 15.32 -10.40
CA ILE A 18 0.11 15.21 -9.79
C ILE A 18 0.33 15.06 -8.29
N PRO A 19 -0.22 15.94 -7.46
CA PRO A 19 -0.03 15.85 -6.02
C PRO A 19 -0.52 14.49 -5.49
N GLU A 20 0.17 13.95 -4.50
CA GLU A 20 -0.26 12.72 -3.82
C GLU A 20 -1.09 13.09 -2.59
N VAL A 21 -2.36 12.64 -2.54
CA VAL A 21 -3.34 12.99 -1.49
C VAL A 21 -2.89 12.57 -0.09
N ASP A 22 -2.14 11.50 -0.01
CA ASP A 22 -1.62 10.88 1.21
C ASP A 22 -0.22 11.40 1.59
N ARG A 23 0.32 12.37 0.84
CA ARG A 23 1.57 13.05 1.16
C ARG A 23 1.31 14.38 1.87
N GLN A 24 1.95 14.59 2.99
CA GLN A 24 1.96 15.88 3.66
C GLN A 24 3.09 16.76 3.08
N ASP A 25 2.81 18.03 2.82
CA ASP A 25 3.79 18.97 2.27
C ASP A 25 5.07 19.01 3.10
N GLY A 26 6.21 19.03 2.39
CA GLY A 26 7.53 19.06 3.03
C GLY A 26 7.98 17.74 3.66
N THR A 27 7.22 16.65 3.52
CA THR A 27 7.59 15.33 4.04
C THR A 27 7.77 14.29 2.94
N ASN A 28 8.47 13.20 3.27
CA ASN A 28 8.48 12.03 2.41
C ASN A 28 7.10 11.36 2.41
N HIS A 29 6.69 10.83 1.26
CA HIS A 29 5.48 10.03 1.20
C HIS A 29 5.57 8.82 2.16
N PRO A 30 4.47 8.41 2.83
CA PRO A 30 4.47 7.29 3.78
C PRO A 30 5.10 6.00 3.25
N ARG A 31 4.92 5.67 1.95
CA ARG A 31 5.52 4.48 1.31
C ARG A 31 7.04 4.50 1.28
N HIS A 32 7.67 5.69 1.25
CA HIS A 32 9.12 5.88 1.23
C HIS A 32 9.74 6.06 2.62
N THR A 33 8.90 6.16 3.66
CA THR A 33 9.35 6.37 5.03
C THR A 33 9.96 5.09 5.58
N LYS A 34 11.27 5.13 5.85
CA LYS A 34 12.02 3.96 6.32
C LYS A 34 11.84 3.71 7.82
N ILE A 35 11.72 4.77 8.62
CA ILE A 35 11.65 4.68 10.08
C ILE A 35 10.27 5.11 10.52
N LEU A 36 9.58 4.21 11.22
CA LEU A 36 8.32 4.50 11.90
C LEU A 36 8.60 4.69 13.40
N TYR A 37 8.40 5.91 13.88
CA TYR A 37 8.53 6.20 15.31
C TYR A 37 7.23 5.84 16.05
N GLY A 38 7.36 5.19 17.18
CA GLY A 38 6.21 4.72 17.95
C GLY A 38 5.54 3.48 17.34
N HIS A 39 4.26 3.29 17.65
CA HIS A 39 3.43 2.17 17.16
C HIS A 39 3.98 0.77 17.49
N LYS A 40 4.86 0.64 18.49
CA LYS A 40 5.47 -0.64 18.82
C LYS A 40 4.44 -1.69 19.22
N SER A 41 3.45 -1.33 20.05
CA SER A 41 2.36 -2.23 20.42
C SER A 41 1.60 -2.71 19.20
N SER A 42 1.16 -1.80 18.32
CA SER A 42 0.41 -2.16 17.10
C SER A 42 1.22 -3.05 16.15
N GLN A 43 2.53 -2.85 16.07
CA GLN A 43 3.41 -3.74 15.29
C GLN A 43 3.50 -5.13 15.92
N LEU A 44 3.60 -5.22 17.24
CA LEU A 44 3.65 -6.50 17.95
C LEU A 44 2.30 -7.23 17.89
N ASP A 45 1.18 -6.53 18.05
CA ASP A 45 -0.17 -7.11 17.92
C ASP A 45 -0.37 -7.73 16.54
N PHE A 46 0.11 -7.03 15.49
CA PHE A 46 0.04 -7.54 14.12
C PHE A 46 0.93 -8.79 13.93
N LEU A 47 2.17 -8.75 14.43
CA LEU A 47 3.11 -9.87 14.35
C LEU A 47 2.60 -11.09 15.12
N ASP A 48 2.01 -10.92 16.31
CA ASP A 48 1.40 -12.01 17.08
C ASP A 48 0.27 -12.65 16.29
N ALA A 49 -0.64 -11.85 15.73
CA ALA A 49 -1.73 -12.36 14.91
C ALA A 49 -1.22 -13.12 13.66
N PHE A 50 -0.15 -12.62 13.03
CA PHE A 50 0.49 -13.28 11.89
C PHE A 50 1.14 -14.60 12.29
N ASN A 51 1.98 -14.59 13.31
CA ASN A 51 2.73 -15.77 13.79
C ASN A 51 1.82 -16.88 14.33
N THR A 52 0.67 -16.51 14.89
CA THR A 52 -0.31 -17.47 15.42
C THR A 52 -1.35 -17.89 14.39
N ASN A 53 -1.18 -17.48 13.11
CA ASN A 53 -2.12 -17.76 12.01
C ASN A 53 -3.57 -17.30 12.32
N ARG A 54 -3.71 -16.19 13.06
CA ARG A 54 -4.99 -15.57 13.43
C ARG A 54 -5.14 -14.17 12.85
N LEU A 55 -4.49 -13.93 11.71
CA LEU A 55 -4.54 -12.63 11.04
C LEU A 55 -5.97 -12.36 10.54
N HIS A 56 -6.56 -11.28 11.04
CA HIS A 56 -7.85 -10.81 10.53
C HIS A 56 -7.72 -10.29 9.10
N HIS A 57 -8.77 -10.49 8.31
CA HIS A 57 -8.82 -10.02 6.90
C HIS A 57 -8.92 -8.50 6.78
N ALA A 58 -9.24 -7.78 7.85
CA ALA A 58 -9.30 -6.32 7.88
C ALA A 58 -8.74 -5.78 9.20
N TRP A 59 -7.92 -4.72 9.09
CA TRP A 59 -7.34 -4.00 10.21
C TRP A 59 -7.67 -2.51 10.08
N MET A 60 -8.17 -1.92 11.15
CA MET A 60 -8.43 -0.48 11.21
C MET A 60 -7.37 0.20 12.09
N ILE A 61 -6.58 1.07 11.46
CA ILE A 61 -5.55 1.87 12.15
C ILE A 61 -6.17 3.25 12.45
N SER A 62 -6.46 3.53 13.71
CA SER A 62 -7.06 4.78 14.17
C SER A 62 -6.08 5.63 14.97
N GLY A 63 -6.33 6.93 15.01
CA GLY A 63 -5.55 7.90 15.79
C GLY A 63 -5.46 9.27 15.11
N PRO A 64 -4.84 10.28 15.76
CA PRO A 64 -4.71 11.63 15.23
C PRO A 64 -4.03 11.69 13.85
N LYS A 65 -4.30 12.76 13.10
CA LYS A 65 -3.63 13.00 11.81
C LYS A 65 -2.12 13.21 12.03
N GLY A 66 -1.29 12.68 11.13
CA GLY A 66 0.16 12.91 11.14
C GLY A 66 0.98 11.95 12.01
N ILE A 67 0.37 11.08 12.80
CA ILE A 67 1.13 10.17 13.70
C ILE A 67 1.76 8.96 13.01
N GLY A 68 1.65 8.81 11.68
CA GLY A 68 2.27 7.72 10.94
C GLY A 68 1.37 6.52 10.65
N LYS A 69 0.03 6.65 10.70
CA LYS A 69 -0.91 5.56 10.38
C LYS A 69 -0.68 4.97 8.99
N ALA A 70 -0.58 5.83 7.98
CA ALA A 70 -0.31 5.40 6.60
C ALA A 70 1.06 4.72 6.50
N THR A 71 2.09 5.25 7.17
CA THR A 71 3.43 4.62 7.23
C THR A 71 3.36 3.21 7.80
N LEU A 72 2.58 3.00 8.88
CA LEU A 72 2.35 1.67 9.45
C LEU A 72 1.60 0.77 8.45
N GLY A 73 0.59 1.27 7.76
CA GLY A 73 -0.14 0.54 6.72
C GLY A 73 0.78 0.06 5.59
N TYR A 74 1.64 0.94 5.07
CA TYR A 74 2.64 0.55 4.05
C TYR A 74 3.68 -0.43 4.59
N LYS A 75 4.12 -0.29 5.84
CA LYS A 75 5.05 -1.22 6.48
C LYS A 75 4.46 -2.62 6.58
N ILE A 76 3.23 -2.73 7.06
CA ILE A 76 2.47 -3.99 7.11
C ILE A 76 2.31 -4.58 5.72
N SER A 77 1.97 -3.76 4.73
CA SER A 77 1.78 -4.23 3.34
C SER A 77 3.09 -4.77 2.74
N LYS A 78 4.21 -4.09 2.95
CA LYS A 78 5.54 -4.57 2.54
C LYS A 78 5.84 -5.92 3.19
N PHE A 79 5.61 -6.04 4.48
CA PHE A 79 5.82 -7.28 5.23
C PHE A 79 4.97 -8.43 4.69
N ILE A 80 3.65 -8.28 4.61
CA ILE A 80 2.74 -9.33 4.14
C ILE A 80 3.08 -9.76 2.70
N LEU A 81 3.30 -8.81 1.80
CA LEU A 81 3.58 -9.11 0.40
C LEU A 81 4.97 -9.69 0.18
N SER A 82 5.91 -9.44 1.10
CA SER A 82 7.22 -10.10 1.05
C SER A 82 7.15 -11.60 1.38
N GLN A 83 6.12 -12.03 2.13
CA GLN A 83 5.91 -13.45 2.44
C GLN A 83 5.47 -14.27 1.21
N ASN A 84 4.88 -13.62 0.19
CA ASN A 84 4.46 -14.30 -1.03
C ASN A 84 5.63 -14.94 -1.80
N GLN A 85 6.82 -14.37 -1.71
CA GLN A 85 8.00 -14.85 -2.45
C GLN A 85 8.69 -16.06 -1.77
N ASN A 86 8.32 -16.35 -0.54
CA ASN A 86 8.88 -17.45 0.26
C ASN A 86 8.05 -18.73 0.19
N SER A 87 7.07 -18.82 -0.71
CA SER A 87 6.08 -19.91 -0.81
C SER A 87 6.65 -21.30 -1.17
N GLY A 88 7.96 -21.45 -1.29
CA GLY A 88 8.61 -22.77 -1.46
C GLY A 88 9.14 -23.40 -0.17
N LEU A 89 9.31 -22.63 0.89
CA LEU A 89 9.73 -23.08 2.20
C LEU A 89 8.88 -22.35 3.24
N ILE A 90 7.90 -23.01 3.83
CA ILE A 90 7.28 -22.52 5.05
C ILE A 90 8.40 -22.50 6.09
N SER A 91 9.08 -21.36 6.21
CA SER A 91 9.92 -21.14 7.37
C SER A 91 8.96 -21.03 8.55
N ASN A 92 8.90 -22.07 9.38
CA ASN A 92 8.22 -22.04 10.68
C ASN A 92 8.89 -21.06 11.66
N GLU A 93 9.72 -20.15 11.15
CA GLU A 93 10.40 -19.16 11.96
C GLU A 93 9.43 -18.02 12.32
N LEU A 94 9.31 -17.78 13.61
CA LEU A 94 8.52 -16.67 14.13
C LEU A 94 9.10 -15.34 13.62
N GLN A 95 8.24 -14.54 13.03
CA GLN A 95 8.62 -13.19 12.57
C GLN A 95 8.68 -12.23 13.77
N ASN A 96 9.83 -11.58 13.94
CA ASN A 96 10.08 -10.69 15.08
C ASN A 96 10.00 -9.21 14.72
N THR A 97 9.90 -8.89 13.43
CA THR A 97 9.83 -7.50 12.93
C THR A 97 8.99 -7.41 11.66
N LEU A 98 8.38 -6.26 11.45
CA LEU A 98 7.72 -5.89 10.20
C LEU A 98 8.69 -5.26 9.19
N ASP A 99 9.98 -5.17 9.53
CA ASP A 99 10.96 -4.52 8.66
C ASP A 99 11.26 -5.38 7.44
N VAL A 100 11.10 -4.77 6.27
CA VAL A 100 11.51 -5.34 4.99
C VAL A 100 12.60 -4.46 4.40
N PRO A 101 13.74 -5.01 3.99
CA PRO A 101 14.82 -4.23 3.40
C PRO A 101 14.34 -3.36 2.24
N SER A 102 14.90 -2.16 2.09
CA SER A 102 14.51 -1.24 1.02
C SER A 102 14.93 -1.72 -0.37
N ASP A 103 15.92 -2.60 -0.46
CA ASP A 103 16.37 -3.25 -1.69
C ASP A 103 15.56 -4.50 -2.06
N HIS A 104 14.69 -4.97 -1.16
CA HIS A 104 13.79 -6.10 -1.43
C HIS A 104 12.87 -5.79 -2.63
N PRO A 105 12.64 -6.76 -3.55
CA PRO A 105 11.83 -6.53 -4.75
C PRO A 105 10.44 -5.97 -4.48
N VAL A 106 9.76 -6.45 -3.43
CA VAL A 106 8.43 -5.96 -3.02
C VAL A 106 8.51 -4.50 -2.56
N SER A 107 9.51 -4.13 -1.76
CA SER A 107 9.71 -2.74 -1.33
C SER A 107 9.86 -1.81 -2.52
N LYS A 108 10.71 -2.16 -3.48
CA LYS A 108 10.91 -1.39 -4.72
C LYS A 108 9.65 -1.27 -5.57
N LYS A 109 8.88 -2.36 -5.72
CA LYS A 109 7.62 -2.34 -6.46
C LYS A 109 6.57 -1.46 -5.78
N ILE A 110 6.44 -1.53 -4.45
CA ILE A 110 5.51 -0.68 -3.68
C ILE A 110 5.93 0.79 -3.77
N ASP A 111 7.22 1.08 -3.62
CA ASP A 111 7.74 2.43 -3.72
C ASP A 111 7.49 3.06 -5.11
N ALA A 112 7.54 2.23 -6.16
CA ALA A 112 7.24 2.62 -7.54
C ALA A 112 5.75 2.53 -7.91
N LEU A 113 4.84 2.19 -6.97
CA LEU A 113 3.41 1.94 -7.22
C LEU A 113 3.16 0.84 -8.30
N GLY A 114 4.09 -0.10 -8.44
CA GLY A 114 4.06 -1.18 -9.42
C GLY A 114 3.81 -2.57 -8.84
N GLU A 115 3.39 -2.69 -7.58
CA GLU A 115 3.07 -3.99 -6.97
C GLU A 115 1.63 -4.42 -7.31
N PRO A 116 1.45 -5.48 -8.11
CA PRO A 116 0.12 -5.87 -8.59
C PRO A 116 -0.78 -6.44 -7.48
N ASN A 117 -0.21 -6.90 -6.39
CA ASN A 117 -0.94 -7.44 -5.24
C ASN A 117 -1.24 -6.37 -4.17
N LEU A 118 -0.91 -5.09 -4.43
CA LEU A 118 -1.29 -3.96 -3.59
C LEU A 118 -2.28 -3.05 -4.31
N TYR A 119 -3.43 -2.78 -3.71
CA TYR A 119 -4.40 -1.81 -4.21
C TYR A 119 -4.54 -0.63 -3.25
N LEU A 120 -4.44 0.59 -3.80
CA LEU A 120 -4.57 1.82 -3.02
C LEU A 120 -5.90 2.48 -3.31
N VAL A 121 -6.74 2.61 -2.29
CA VAL A 121 -8.00 3.36 -2.33
C VAL A 121 -7.77 4.69 -1.65
N ARG A 122 -7.87 5.77 -2.40
CA ARG A 122 -7.66 7.14 -1.93
C ARG A 122 -8.46 8.13 -2.78
N ARG A 123 -8.56 9.37 -2.34
CA ARG A 123 -9.22 10.42 -3.13
C ARG A 123 -8.52 10.62 -4.46
N ILE A 124 -9.30 10.76 -5.51
CA ILE A 124 -8.81 10.92 -6.88
C ILE A 124 -8.57 12.41 -7.16
N TRP A 125 -7.49 12.69 -7.90
CA TRP A 125 -7.25 14.00 -8.48
C TRP A 125 -8.23 14.30 -9.61
N ASP A 126 -8.87 15.47 -9.56
CA ASP A 126 -9.72 15.97 -10.63
C ASP A 126 -8.90 16.90 -11.53
N GLU A 127 -8.60 16.42 -12.73
CA GLU A 127 -7.79 17.16 -13.72
C GLU A 127 -8.43 18.48 -14.15
N LYS A 128 -9.76 18.56 -14.18
CA LYS A 128 -10.49 19.75 -14.61
C LYS A 128 -10.49 20.81 -13.51
N LEU A 129 -10.72 20.40 -12.29
CA LEU A 129 -10.80 21.29 -11.14
C LEU A 129 -9.44 21.54 -10.47
N LYS A 130 -8.39 20.84 -10.90
CA LYS A 130 -7.03 20.91 -10.33
C LYS A 130 -7.03 20.76 -8.79
N LYS A 131 -7.84 19.84 -8.28
CA LYS A 131 -7.95 19.52 -6.85
C LYS A 131 -8.34 18.06 -6.63
N PHE A 132 -8.10 17.56 -5.43
CA PHE A 132 -8.62 16.25 -5.04
C PHE A 132 -10.15 16.30 -4.86
N LYS A 133 -10.83 15.22 -5.23
CA LYS A 133 -12.24 15.01 -4.86
C LYS A 133 -12.36 15.04 -3.33
N GLN A 134 -13.50 15.48 -2.83
CA GLN A 134 -13.72 15.55 -1.37
C GLN A 134 -13.76 14.16 -0.74
N ASN A 135 -14.36 13.20 -1.45
CA ASN A 135 -14.59 11.86 -0.94
C ASN A 135 -14.01 10.79 -1.87
N ILE A 136 -13.72 9.63 -1.28
CA ILE A 136 -13.51 8.38 -2.01
C ILE A 136 -14.85 7.94 -2.57
N THR A 137 -14.93 7.77 -3.89
CA THR A 137 -16.20 7.46 -4.55
C THR A 137 -16.53 5.96 -4.47
N ILE A 138 -17.82 5.65 -4.54
CA ILE A 138 -18.30 4.26 -4.57
C ILE A 138 -17.69 3.44 -5.73
N ASP A 139 -17.34 4.10 -6.83
CA ASP A 139 -16.70 3.42 -7.97
C ASP A 139 -15.29 2.94 -7.64
N GLU A 140 -14.55 3.66 -6.79
CA GLU A 140 -13.26 3.18 -6.28
C GLU A 140 -13.42 1.95 -5.38
N ILE A 141 -14.47 1.93 -4.56
CA ILE A 141 -14.79 0.76 -3.73
C ILE A 141 -15.22 -0.44 -4.58
N ARG A 142 -15.98 -0.21 -5.67
CA ARG A 142 -16.32 -1.29 -6.61
C ARG A 142 -15.10 -1.90 -7.29
N LYS A 143 -14.09 -1.09 -7.63
CA LYS A 143 -12.82 -1.58 -8.17
C LYS A 143 -12.08 -2.46 -7.15
N LEU A 144 -12.15 -2.11 -5.86
CA LEU A 144 -11.59 -2.93 -4.78
C LEU A 144 -12.20 -4.33 -4.75
N LYS A 145 -13.54 -4.44 -4.94
CA LYS A 145 -14.20 -5.75 -5.05
C LYS A 145 -13.62 -6.58 -6.20
N ASN A 146 -13.43 -5.97 -7.37
CA ASN A 146 -12.85 -6.65 -8.52
C ASN A 146 -11.40 -7.08 -8.25
N PHE A 147 -10.64 -6.23 -7.56
CA PHE A 147 -9.28 -6.56 -7.16
C PHE A 147 -9.23 -7.84 -6.30
N PHE A 148 -10.08 -8.00 -5.29
CA PHE A 148 -10.10 -9.19 -4.45
C PHE A 148 -10.71 -10.43 -5.12
N ASN A 149 -11.51 -10.27 -6.16
CA ASN A 149 -12.06 -11.39 -6.93
C ASN A 149 -11.02 -12.06 -7.86
N MET A 150 -9.90 -11.39 -8.16
CA MET A 150 -8.82 -11.98 -8.94
C MET A 150 -7.88 -12.75 -8.03
N SER A 151 -7.30 -13.85 -8.49
CA SER A 151 -6.25 -14.57 -7.77
C SER A 151 -4.99 -13.70 -7.65
N ALA A 152 -4.25 -13.87 -6.55
CA ALA A 152 -2.93 -13.26 -6.45
C ALA A 152 -2.00 -13.82 -7.54
N THR A 153 -1.12 -12.98 -8.08
CA THR A 153 -0.20 -13.35 -9.17
C THR A 153 0.66 -14.57 -8.81
N ASP A 154 1.04 -14.66 -7.53
CA ASP A 154 1.94 -15.71 -7.02
C ASP A 154 1.22 -16.65 -6.02
N GLY A 155 -0.12 -16.67 -6.03
CA GLY A 155 -0.92 -17.50 -5.13
C GLY A 155 -0.90 -17.08 -3.65
N GLY A 156 -0.32 -15.91 -3.34
CA GLY A 156 -0.14 -15.40 -1.99
C GLY A 156 -1.17 -14.35 -1.57
N TRP A 157 -0.74 -13.43 -0.75
CA TRP A 157 -1.57 -12.35 -0.20
C TRP A 157 -1.89 -11.28 -1.24
N ARG A 158 -3.09 -10.70 -1.08
CA ARG A 158 -3.48 -9.43 -1.72
C ARG A 158 -3.85 -8.44 -0.63
N VAL A 159 -3.36 -7.23 -0.75
CA VAL A 159 -3.52 -6.19 0.28
C VAL A 159 -4.17 -4.97 -0.35
N ALA A 160 -5.09 -4.35 0.38
CA ALA A 160 -5.60 -3.04 0.04
C ALA A 160 -5.37 -2.06 1.18
N ILE A 161 -4.92 -0.86 0.86
CA ILE A 161 -4.86 0.26 1.79
C ILE A 161 -5.96 1.23 1.42
N ILE A 162 -6.79 1.60 2.39
CA ILE A 162 -7.81 2.66 2.27
C ILE A 162 -7.34 3.85 3.09
N ASP A 163 -6.95 4.94 2.44
CA ASP A 163 -6.45 6.14 3.09
C ASP A 163 -7.22 7.39 2.59
N SER A 164 -8.10 7.93 3.38
CA SER A 164 -8.56 7.60 4.73
C SER A 164 -9.98 7.04 4.69
N ALA A 165 -10.29 6.06 5.55
CA ALA A 165 -11.61 5.41 5.53
C ALA A 165 -12.78 6.36 5.91
N ASP A 166 -12.51 7.42 6.67
CA ASP A 166 -13.47 8.47 7.03
C ASP A 166 -13.81 9.41 5.84
N GLU A 167 -13.09 9.32 4.74
CA GLU A 167 -13.37 10.05 3.48
C GLU A 167 -14.23 9.21 2.49
N MET A 168 -14.72 8.04 2.89
CA MET A 168 -15.65 7.24 2.08
C MET A 168 -17.05 7.83 2.13
N ASN A 169 -17.74 7.85 0.97
CA ASN A 169 -19.11 8.30 0.81
C ASN A 169 -20.05 7.11 0.66
#